data_46bdd7437e42a69353138a4cd425563a
#
_entry.id   46bdd7437e42a69353138a4cd425563a
#
_cell.length_a   1.000
_cell.length_b   1.000
_cell.length_c   1.000
_cell.angle_alpha   90.00
_cell.angle_beta   90.00
_cell.angle_gamma   90.00
#
_symmetry.space_group_name_H-M   'P 1'
#
loop_
_entity.id
_entity.type
_entity.pdbx_description
1 polymer ?
#
loop_
_entity_poly.entity_id
_entity_poly.type
_entity_poly.pdbx_seq_one_letter_code
_entity_poly.pdbx_strand_id
1 'polypeptide(L)'
;MPTPRKPTRPTTEAIDQFCAHFDDVLPRFEERTALRQYLIGLLLPREHNKTLVELGAIVPGADRQRLHQFLHDAPWDADALNRRRLQLWQAHPYLGPHAGGVLIVDETGDPKRGSRIVLAAQQYLGKLGQVANGVVAVTSHWADGSRHLPLGVKPYRPARRLPKGRADAAFHTKPELAWELIAEARAAGIPFRLVVADSV
;
A
#
# COMPACT_ATOMS: atom_id res chain seq x y z
N MET A 1 14.41 30.73 -30.06
CA MET A 1 14.28 29.26 -29.74
C MET A 1 14.75 29.08 -28.31
N PRO A 2 13.98 28.46 -27.41
CA PRO A 2 14.45 28.21 -26.06
C PRO A 2 15.57 27.15 -26.11
N THR A 3 16.66 27.43 -25.42
CA THR A 3 17.82 26.54 -25.29
C THR A 3 17.38 25.24 -24.63
N PRO A 4 17.70 24.07 -25.19
CA PRO A 4 17.33 22.80 -24.55
C PRO A 4 17.98 22.73 -23.17
N ARG A 5 17.17 22.54 -22.14
CA ARG A 5 17.66 22.31 -20.77
C ARG A 5 18.52 21.05 -20.77
N LYS A 6 19.78 21.21 -20.37
CA LYS A 6 20.69 20.08 -20.14
C LYS A 6 20.01 19.13 -19.15
N PRO A 7 19.91 17.82 -19.42
CA PRO A 7 19.33 16.89 -18.47
C PRO A 7 20.15 16.95 -17.17
N THR A 8 19.51 17.34 -16.09
CA THR A 8 20.09 17.28 -14.75
C THR A 8 20.33 15.79 -14.42
N ARG A 9 21.50 15.48 -13.86
CA ARG A 9 21.77 14.11 -13.37
C ARG A 9 20.65 13.72 -12.41
N PRO A 10 20.07 12.50 -12.53
CA PRO A 10 19.08 12.02 -11.59
C PRO A 10 19.69 12.06 -10.19
N THR A 11 19.04 12.75 -9.26
CA THR A 11 19.45 12.79 -7.85
C THR A 11 18.44 12.04 -7.01
N THR A 12 18.85 11.50 -5.87
CA THR A 12 17.95 10.88 -4.89
C THR A 12 17.35 11.90 -3.93
N GLU A 13 17.70 13.18 -4.08
CA GLU A 13 17.34 14.25 -3.14
C GLU A 13 15.83 14.33 -2.86
N ALA A 14 15.00 14.23 -3.89
CA ALA A 14 13.55 14.25 -3.72
C ALA A 14 13.04 13.03 -2.89
N ILE A 15 13.68 11.87 -3.06
CA ILE A 15 13.36 10.68 -2.26
C ILE A 15 13.85 10.86 -0.83
N ASP A 16 15.03 11.43 -0.65
CA ASP A 16 15.61 11.70 0.66
C ASP A 16 14.75 12.68 1.46
N GLN A 17 14.31 13.76 0.84
CA GLN A 17 13.38 14.73 1.42
C GLN A 17 12.03 14.10 1.76
N PHE A 18 11.50 13.27 0.87
CA PHE A 18 10.26 12.54 1.15
C PHE A 18 10.41 11.57 2.33
N CYS A 19 11.49 10.79 2.37
CA CYS A 19 11.76 9.85 3.47
C CYS A 19 11.91 10.56 4.82
N ALA A 20 12.53 11.75 4.85
CA ALA A 20 12.71 12.51 6.07
C ALA A 20 11.39 12.88 6.79
N HIS A 21 10.27 12.93 6.06
CA HIS A 21 8.96 13.13 6.68
C HIS A 21 8.50 11.97 7.57
N PHE A 22 9.19 10.84 7.55
CA PHE A 22 8.87 9.63 8.31
C PHE A 22 9.85 9.35 9.44
N ASP A 23 10.83 10.22 9.68
CA ASP A 23 11.91 9.97 10.65
C ASP A 23 11.41 9.80 12.09
N ASP A 24 10.34 10.48 12.47
CA ASP A 24 9.72 10.39 13.79
C ASP A 24 8.83 9.13 13.97
N VAL A 25 8.34 8.54 12.87
CA VAL A 25 7.59 7.29 12.89
C VAL A 25 8.48 6.07 12.64
N LEU A 26 9.74 6.29 12.26
CA LEU A 26 10.79 5.28 12.09
C LEU A 26 12.02 5.69 12.91
N PRO A 27 12.02 5.48 14.25
CA PRO A 27 13.05 6.03 15.12
C PRO A 27 14.43 5.42 14.91
N ARG A 28 14.52 4.20 14.34
CA ARG A 28 15.79 3.51 14.13
C ARG A 28 16.41 3.91 12.79
N PHE A 29 17.72 4.15 12.82
CA PHE A 29 18.47 4.50 11.62
C PHE A 29 18.38 3.44 10.52
N GLU A 30 18.40 2.16 10.91
CA GLU A 30 18.30 1.02 10.00
C GLU A 30 16.94 0.97 9.28
N GLU A 31 15.85 1.31 9.99
CA GLU A 31 14.50 1.37 9.41
C GLU A 31 14.39 2.50 8.39
N ARG A 32 14.89 3.68 8.70
CA ARG A 32 14.92 4.82 7.75
C ARG A 32 15.75 4.51 6.51
N THR A 33 16.92 3.89 6.71
CA THR A 33 17.78 3.47 5.60
C THR A 33 17.09 2.42 4.73
N ALA A 34 16.44 1.43 5.34
CA ALA A 34 15.73 0.39 4.62
C ALA A 34 14.50 0.92 3.87
N LEU A 35 13.71 1.83 4.47
CA LEU A 35 12.61 2.51 3.79
C LEU A 35 13.09 3.22 2.53
N ARG A 36 14.16 4.02 2.66
CA ARG A 36 14.77 4.75 1.55
C ARG A 36 15.20 3.81 0.43
N GLN A 37 15.93 2.76 0.75
CA GLN A 37 16.41 1.77 -0.21
C GLN A 37 15.25 1.04 -0.89
N TYR A 38 14.23 0.68 -0.13
CA TYR A 38 13.04 0.02 -0.63
C TYR A 38 12.29 0.92 -1.63
N LEU A 39 12.07 2.20 -1.29
CA LEU A 39 11.41 3.16 -2.19
C LEU A 39 12.21 3.41 -3.47
N ILE A 40 13.54 3.57 -3.37
CA ILE A 40 14.40 3.69 -4.56
C ILE A 40 14.21 2.46 -5.45
N GLY A 41 14.27 1.26 -4.88
CA GLY A 41 14.09 0.03 -5.64
C GLY A 41 12.72 -0.08 -6.31
N LEU A 42 11.66 0.35 -5.63
CA LEU A 42 10.31 0.37 -6.20
C LEU A 42 10.16 1.38 -7.35
N LEU A 43 10.88 2.49 -7.32
CA LEU A 43 10.84 3.53 -8.35
C LEU A 43 11.72 3.22 -9.57
N LEU A 44 12.74 2.37 -9.43
CA LEU A 44 13.58 1.97 -10.55
C LEU A 44 12.76 1.18 -11.59
N PRO A 45 12.93 1.49 -12.91
CA PRO A 45 12.25 0.76 -13.96
C PRO A 45 12.72 -0.69 -14.01
N ARG A 46 11.79 -1.63 -14.23
CA ARG A 46 12.09 -3.06 -14.37
C ARG A 46 11.07 -3.77 -15.25
N GLU A 47 11.53 -4.78 -15.96
CA GLU A 47 10.71 -5.63 -16.84
C GLU A 47 9.96 -6.72 -16.06
N HIS A 48 10.42 -7.07 -14.85
CA HIS A 48 9.88 -8.17 -14.05
C HIS A 48 9.42 -7.73 -12.65
N ASN A 49 8.89 -8.66 -11.87
CA ASN A 49 8.45 -8.41 -10.49
C ASN A 49 9.60 -7.86 -9.62
N LYS A 50 9.28 -6.88 -8.78
CA LYS A 50 10.22 -6.25 -7.85
C LYS A 50 10.36 -7.09 -6.59
N THR A 51 11.10 -8.18 -6.65
CA THR A 51 11.37 -9.04 -5.50
C THR A 51 12.47 -8.43 -4.61
N LEU A 52 12.49 -8.77 -3.32
CA LEU A 52 13.53 -8.30 -2.41
C LEU A 52 14.94 -8.72 -2.82
N VAL A 53 15.08 -9.87 -3.48
CA VAL A 53 16.36 -10.33 -4.04
C VAL A 53 16.87 -9.34 -5.07
N GLU A 54 16.00 -8.96 -5.99
CA GLU A 54 16.35 -8.05 -7.06
C GLU A 54 16.57 -6.63 -6.56
N LEU A 55 15.72 -6.15 -5.62
CA LEU A 55 15.93 -4.83 -5.01
C LEU A 55 17.28 -4.75 -4.29
N GLY A 56 17.65 -5.79 -3.54
CA GLY A 56 18.95 -5.87 -2.88
C GLY A 56 20.14 -5.91 -3.84
N ALA A 57 19.94 -6.39 -5.07
CA ALA A 57 21.01 -6.45 -6.09
C ALA A 57 21.20 -5.13 -6.85
N ILE A 58 20.14 -4.33 -7.03
CA ILE A 58 20.19 -3.14 -7.91
C ILE A 58 20.31 -1.82 -7.16
N VAL A 59 19.87 -1.76 -5.90
CA VAL A 59 19.92 -0.52 -5.11
C VAL A 59 21.27 -0.45 -4.38
N PRO A 60 22.10 0.57 -4.61
CA PRO A 60 23.39 0.70 -3.96
C PRO A 60 23.27 0.67 -2.43
N GLY A 61 24.07 -0.20 -1.80
CA GLY A 61 24.08 -0.37 -0.35
C GLY A 61 22.87 -1.09 0.24
N ALA A 62 21.92 -1.50 -0.59
CA ALA A 62 20.82 -2.36 -0.15
C ALA A 62 21.28 -3.82 -0.08
N ASP A 63 20.62 -4.54 0.80
CA ASP A 63 20.82 -5.98 0.99
C ASP A 63 19.47 -6.64 1.24
N ARG A 64 19.27 -7.80 0.63
CA ARG A 64 18.04 -8.58 0.72
C ARG A 64 17.63 -8.84 2.17
N GLN A 65 18.59 -9.21 3.03
CA GLN A 65 18.28 -9.58 4.41
C GLN A 65 17.79 -8.38 5.20
N ARG A 66 18.41 -7.21 5.03
CA ARG A 66 17.99 -5.95 5.65
C ARG A 66 16.60 -5.53 5.20
N LEU A 67 16.32 -5.60 3.89
CA LEU A 67 15.00 -5.29 3.35
C LEU A 67 13.93 -6.28 3.85
N HIS A 68 14.26 -7.57 3.96
CA HIS A 68 13.37 -8.57 4.53
C HIS A 68 13.09 -8.28 6.01
N GLN A 69 14.13 -8.00 6.80
CA GLN A 69 13.99 -7.66 8.22
C GLN A 69 13.14 -6.41 8.41
N PHE A 70 13.33 -5.37 7.58
CA PHE A 70 12.50 -4.16 7.62
C PHE A 70 11.01 -4.45 7.38
N LEU A 71 10.69 -5.25 6.36
CA LEU A 71 9.29 -5.51 6.00
C LEU A 71 8.61 -6.54 6.89
N HIS A 72 9.37 -7.44 7.53
CA HIS A 72 8.80 -8.61 8.20
C HIS A 72 8.97 -8.55 9.73
N ASP A 73 10.12 -8.11 10.22
CA ASP A 73 10.49 -8.26 11.63
C ASP A 73 10.59 -6.91 12.37
N ALA A 74 10.81 -5.81 11.65
CA ALA A 74 10.98 -4.51 12.28
C ALA A 74 9.65 -4.02 12.89
N PRO A 75 9.67 -3.46 14.12
CA PRO A 75 8.47 -3.12 14.88
C PRO A 75 7.87 -1.75 14.52
N TRP A 76 7.94 -1.35 13.24
CA TRP A 76 7.33 -0.09 12.80
C TRP A 76 5.80 -0.23 12.66
N ASP A 77 5.11 0.88 12.92
CA ASP A 77 3.66 0.95 12.87
C ASP A 77 3.20 1.32 11.45
N ALA A 78 2.59 0.37 10.74
CA ALA A 78 2.06 0.55 9.39
C ALA A 78 0.97 1.62 9.33
N ASP A 79 0.14 1.72 10.38
CA ASP A 79 -0.94 2.69 10.44
C ASP A 79 -0.38 4.10 10.68
N ALA A 80 0.66 4.24 11.51
CA ALA A 80 1.36 5.50 11.69
C ALA A 80 2.02 5.99 10.39
N LEU A 81 2.69 5.10 9.65
CA LEU A 81 3.24 5.41 8.35
C LEU A 81 2.16 5.83 7.35
N ASN A 82 1.05 5.10 7.30
CA ASN A 82 -0.05 5.43 6.39
C ASN A 82 -0.70 6.77 6.77
N ARG A 83 -0.95 7.03 8.05
CA ARG A 83 -1.47 8.33 8.52
C ARG A 83 -0.55 9.47 8.11
N ARG A 84 0.78 9.35 8.30
CA ARG A 84 1.75 10.37 7.89
C ARG A 84 1.71 10.58 6.38
N ARG A 85 1.68 9.53 5.59
CA ARG A 85 1.57 9.61 4.13
C ARG A 85 0.31 10.36 3.69
N LEU A 86 -0.84 10.06 4.30
CA LEU A 86 -2.09 10.75 4.02
C LEU A 86 -2.05 12.23 4.42
N GLN A 87 -1.45 12.57 5.58
CA GLN A 87 -1.26 13.96 6.00
C GLN A 87 -0.41 14.76 4.99
N LEU A 88 0.69 14.18 4.52
CA LEU A 88 1.54 14.81 3.50
C LEU A 88 0.77 15.07 2.20
N TRP A 89 -0.04 14.10 1.77
CA TRP A 89 -0.87 14.26 0.60
C TRP A 89 -1.95 15.33 0.81
N GLN A 90 -2.66 15.31 1.93
CA GLN A 90 -3.68 16.30 2.25
C GLN A 90 -3.13 17.73 2.32
N ALA A 91 -1.92 17.90 2.81
CA ALA A 91 -1.26 19.19 2.90
C ALA A 91 -0.70 19.68 1.56
N HIS A 92 -0.64 18.84 0.53
CA HIS A 92 -0.03 19.21 -0.75
C HIS A 92 -0.92 20.18 -1.52
N PRO A 93 -0.43 21.40 -1.86
CA PRO A 93 -1.29 22.48 -2.37
C PRO A 93 -1.97 22.18 -3.72
N TYR A 94 -1.36 21.31 -4.54
CA TYR A 94 -1.87 21.00 -5.89
C TYR A 94 -2.35 19.55 -6.04
N LEU A 95 -1.86 18.64 -5.22
CA LEU A 95 -2.19 17.22 -5.31
C LEU A 95 -3.15 16.75 -4.21
N GLY A 96 -3.40 17.57 -3.21
CA GLY A 96 -4.29 17.27 -2.10
C GLY A 96 -5.72 16.94 -2.55
N PRO A 97 -6.50 16.30 -1.68
CA PRO A 97 -7.87 15.93 -1.98
C PRO A 97 -8.78 17.15 -1.99
N HIS A 98 -9.90 17.04 -2.71
CA HIS A 98 -10.96 18.05 -2.75
C HIS A 98 -12.35 17.40 -2.75
N ALA A 99 -13.39 18.19 -2.46
CA ALA A 99 -14.76 17.70 -2.32
C ALA A 99 -15.37 17.08 -3.59
N GLY A 100 -14.80 17.36 -4.76
CA GLY A 100 -15.22 16.77 -6.04
C GLY A 100 -14.72 15.34 -6.27
N GLY A 101 -13.82 14.84 -5.43
CA GLY A 101 -13.28 13.49 -5.55
C GLY A 101 -14.28 12.39 -5.23
N VAL A 102 -13.92 11.17 -5.57
CA VAL A 102 -14.72 9.95 -5.40
C VAL A 102 -13.90 8.98 -4.55
N LEU A 103 -14.53 8.36 -3.56
CA LEU A 103 -13.96 7.23 -2.84
C LEU A 103 -14.35 5.94 -3.55
N ILE A 104 -13.36 5.19 -3.99
CA ILE A 104 -13.53 3.89 -4.64
C ILE A 104 -13.14 2.82 -3.64
N VAL A 105 -14.01 1.84 -3.43
CA VAL A 105 -13.71 0.65 -2.62
C VAL A 105 -13.84 -0.57 -3.49
N ASP A 106 -12.81 -1.40 -3.52
CA ASP A 106 -12.73 -2.55 -4.41
C ASP A 106 -11.92 -3.68 -3.77
N GLU A 107 -12.10 -4.90 -4.30
CA GLU A 107 -11.32 -6.06 -3.93
C GLU A 107 -10.12 -6.25 -4.84
N THR A 108 -9.00 -6.63 -4.25
CA THR A 108 -7.84 -7.10 -5.01
C THR A 108 -7.44 -8.49 -4.56
N GLY A 109 -7.17 -9.37 -5.51
CA GLY A 109 -6.78 -10.75 -5.23
C GLY A 109 -5.46 -11.11 -5.90
N ASP A 110 -4.60 -11.83 -5.17
CA ASP A 110 -3.33 -12.31 -5.68
C ASP A 110 -3.21 -13.83 -5.49
N PRO A 111 -3.04 -14.60 -6.58
CA PRO A 111 -2.91 -16.06 -6.49
C PRO A 111 -1.64 -16.44 -5.72
N LYS A 112 -1.76 -17.43 -4.86
CA LYS A 112 -0.67 -17.93 -4.05
C LYS A 112 -0.48 -19.43 -4.23
N ARG A 113 0.77 -19.86 -4.28
CA ARG A 113 1.13 -21.28 -4.27
C ARG A 113 1.37 -21.74 -2.82
N GLY A 114 0.84 -22.91 -2.49
CA GLY A 114 1.02 -23.52 -1.16
C GLY A 114 -0.05 -23.14 -0.14
N SER A 115 -0.09 -23.89 0.96
CA SER A 115 -1.16 -23.84 1.98
C SER A 115 -0.76 -23.12 3.28
N ARG A 116 0.52 -22.74 3.42
CA ARG A 116 1.07 -22.18 4.68
C ARG A 116 0.85 -20.67 4.87
N ILE A 117 0.39 -19.98 3.85
CA ILE A 117 0.11 -18.55 3.95
C ILE A 117 -1.19 -18.35 4.73
N VAL A 118 -1.11 -17.66 5.85
CA VAL A 118 -2.22 -17.51 6.84
C VAL A 118 -3.51 -16.97 6.21
N LEU A 119 -3.40 -16.05 5.26
CA LEU A 119 -4.55 -15.42 4.61
C LEU A 119 -4.98 -16.14 3.33
N ALA A 120 -4.21 -17.12 2.84
CA ALA A 120 -4.52 -17.79 1.58
C ALA A 120 -5.62 -18.82 1.77
N ALA A 121 -6.56 -18.83 0.84
CA ALA A 121 -7.69 -19.72 0.79
C ALA A 121 -8.19 -19.88 -0.64
N GLN A 122 -9.01 -20.93 -0.92
CA GLN A 122 -9.82 -20.99 -2.13
C GLN A 122 -10.86 -19.89 -2.08
N GLN A 123 -10.74 -18.91 -2.96
CA GLN A 123 -11.64 -17.76 -3.07
C GLN A 123 -11.65 -17.25 -4.50
N TYR A 124 -12.69 -16.53 -4.87
CA TYR A 124 -12.76 -15.91 -6.18
C TYR A 124 -11.68 -14.84 -6.29
N LEU A 125 -10.91 -14.91 -7.36
CA LEU A 125 -9.86 -13.94 -7.69
C LEU A 125 -10.23 -13.24 -9.00
N GLY A 126 -10.67 -11.98 -8.92
CA GLY A 126 -11.13 -11.21 -10.07
C GLY A 126 -10.09 -11.15 -11.21
N LYS A 127 -8.80 -11.07 -10.88
CA LYS A 127 -7.70 -11.11 -11.86
C LYS A 127 -7.67 -12.39 -12.71
N LEU A 128 -8.15 -13.52 -12.15
CA LEU A 128 -8.20 -14.81 -12.85
C LEU A 128 -9.59 -15.16 -13.37
N GLY A 129 -10.63 -14.44 -12.93
CA GLY A 129 -12.02 -14.74 -13.26
C GLY A 129 -12.53 -16.08 -12.71
N GLN A 130 -11.86 -16.66 -11.71
CA GLN A 130 -12.18 -17.98 -11.17
C GLN A 130 -11.80 -18.11 -9.69
N VAL A 131 -12.32 -19.19 -9.07
CA VAL A 131 -11.92 -19.59 -7.72
C VAL A 131 -10.55 -20.24 -7.76
N ALA A 132 -9.60 -19.68 -7.02
CA ALA A 132 -8.24 -20.21 -6.89
C ALA A 132 -7.69 -19.97 -5.48
N ASN A 133 -6.59 -20.65 -5.15
CA ASN A 133 -5.88 -20.40 -3.89
C ASN A 133 -5.16 -19.05 -3.96
N GLY A 134 -5.53 -18.12 -3.10
CA GLY A 134 -4.94 -16.79 -3.09
C GLY A 134 -5.29 -15.98 -1.85
N VAL A 135 -4.75 -14.79 -1.78
CA VAL A 135 -5.04 -13.79 -0.75
C VAL A 135 -5.92 -12.71 -1.39
N VAL A 136 -6.94 -12.29 -0.68
CA VAL A 136 -7.80 -11.17 -1.06
C VAL A 136 -7.67 -10.06 -0.03
N ALA A 137 -7.68 -8.83 -0.49
CA ALA A 137 -7.77 -7.65 0.35
C ALA A 137 -8.84 -6.69 -0.19
N VAL A 138 -9.50 -5.98 0.69
CA VAL A 138 -10.35 -4.84 0.35
C VAL A 138 -9.49 -3.59 0.40
N THR A 139 -9.61 -2.74 -0.60
CA THR A 139 -8.81 -1.52 -0.76
C THR A 139 -9.72 -0.31 -0.89
N SER A 140 -9.24 0.84 -0.44
CA SER A 140 -9.90 2.13 -0.69
C SER A 140 -8.96 3.08 -1.41
N HIS A 141 -9.51 3.83 -2.37
CA HIS A 141 -8.80 4.77 -3.21
C HIS A 141 -9.59 6.06 -3.35
N TRP A 142 -8.89 7.17 -3.40
CA TRP A 142 -9.47 8.45 -3.80
C TRP A 142 -9.12 8.76 -5.24
N ALA A 143 -10.10 9.22 -6.04
CA ALA A 143 -9.87 9.60 -7.43
C ALA A 143 -10.71 10.82 -7.83
N ASP A 144 -10.22 11.59 -8.81
CA ASP A 144 -10.92 12.75 -9.38
C ASP A 144 -10.94 12.75 -10.93
N GLY A 145 -10.65 11.62 -11.54
CA GLY A 145 -10.53 11.45 -13.00
C GLY A 145 -9.14 11.75 -13.57
N SER A 146 -8.34 12.56 -12.90
CA SER A 146 -6.95 12.86 -13.30
C SER A 146 -5.92 12.25 -12.34
N ARG A 147 -6.31 12.06 -11.10
CA ARG A 147 -5.46 11.54 -10.01
C ARG A 147 -6.13 10.35 -9.35
N HIS A 148 -5.30 9.44 -8.90
CA HIS A 148 -5.72 8.23 -8.23
C HIS A 148 -4.74 7.94 -7.07
N LEU A 149 -5.25 7.91 -5.84
CA LEU A 149 -4.43 7.70 -4.65
C LEU A 149 -4.98 6.57 -3.80
N PRO A 150 -4.20 5.53 -3.49
CA PRO A 150 -4.59 4.52 -2.53
C PRO A 150 -4.63 5.11 -1.13
N LEU A 151 -5.71 4.84 -0.38
CA LEU A 151 -5.89 5.32 0.99
C LEU A 151 -5.59 4.25 2.02
N GLY A 152 -6.22 3.09 1.88
CA GLY A 152 -6.09 2.01 2.85
C GLY A 152 -6.26 0.63 2.21
N VAL A 153 -5.85 -0.38 2.95
CA VAL A 153 -5.98 -1.80 2.57
C VAL A 153 -6.26 -2.64 3.81
N LYS A 154 -7.25 -3.53 3.71
CA LYS A 154 -7.57 -4.51 4.76
C LYS A 154 -7.54 -5.92 4.20
N PRO A 155 -6.61 -6.78 4.66
CA PRO A 155 -6.56 -8.17 4.23
C PRO A 155 -7.79 -8.93 4.73
N TYR A 156 -8.46 -9.64 3.83
CA TYR A 156 -9.54 -10.53 4.21
C TYR A 156 -9.02 -11.82 4.85
N ARG A 157 -9.55 -12.18 6.02
CA ARG A 157 -9.23 -13.40 6.74
C ARG A 157 -10.36 -14.41 6.55
N PRO A 158 -10.19 -15.46 5.74
CA PRO A 158 -11.24 -16.48 5.57
C PRO A 158 -11.57 -17.18 6.88
N ALA A 159 -12.86 -17.38 7.16
CA ALA A 159 -13.35 -18.00 8.40
C ALA A 159 -12.64 -19.33 8.73
N ARG A 160 -12.35 -20.16 7.72
CA ARG A 160 -11.63 -21.44 7.90
C ARG A 160 -10.18 -21.31 8.38
N ARG A 161 -9.62 -20.08 8.37
CA ARG A 161 -8.28 -19.77 8.86
C ARG A 161 -8.29 -19.19 10.28
N LEU A 162 -9.46 -19.06 10.88
CA LEU A 162 -9.64 -18.53 12.22
C LEU A 162 -10.05 -19.66 13.19
N PRO A 163 -9.56 -19.65 14.43
CA PRO A 163 -9.83 -20.72 15.42
C PRO A 163 -11.32 -20.97 15.67
N LYS A 164 -12.14 -19.89 15.68
CA LYS A 164 -13.60 -19.97 15.91
C LYS A 164 -14.40 -19.77 14.62
N GLY A 165 -13.76 -19.83 13.45
CA GLY A 165 -14.44 -19.65 12.17
C GLY A 165 -15.12 -18.28 12.07
N ARG A 166 -16.41 -18.27 11.67
CA ARG A 166 -17.20 -17.04 11.60
C ARG A 166 -17.56 -16.42 12.96
N ALA A 167 -17.45 -17.18 14.04
CA ALA A 167 -17.67 -16.70 15.39
C ALA A 167 -16.40 -16.10 16.03
N ASP A 168 -15.30 -16.07 15.32
CA ASP A 168 -14.06 -15.45 15.78
C ASP A 168 -14.19 -13.94 15.73
N ALA A 169 -13.74 -13.26 16.80
CA ALA A 169 -13.78 -11.79 16.88
C ALA A 169 -12.94 -11.08 15.80
N ALA A 170 -11.98 -11.79 15.21
CA ALA A 170 -11.16 -11.27 14.11
C ALA A 170 -11.77 -11.58 12.73
N PHE A 171 -12.96 -12.18 12.66
CA PHE A 171 -13.66 -12.40 11.40
C PHE A 171 -14.47 -11.17 11.01
N HIS A 172 -14.14 -10.63 9.85
CA HIS A 172 -14.91 -9.58 9.19
C HIS A 172 -15.25 -10.04 7.78
N THR A 173 -16.47 -9.79 7.35
CA THR A 173 -16.87 -9.97 5.96
C THR A 173 -16.22 -8.87 5.09
N LYS A 174 -16.13 -9.08 3.80
CA LYS A 174 -15.59 -8.07 2.90
C LYS A 174 -16.38 -6.75 2.92
N PRO A 175 -17.74 -6.76 2.95
CA PRO A 175 -18.52 -5.53 3.14
C PRO A 175 -18.22 -4.80 4.46
N GLU A 176 -17.99 -5.52 5.57
CA GLU A 176 -17.58 -4.89 6.83
C GLU A 176 -16.21 -4.23 6.72
N LEU A 177 -15.23 -4.89 6.07
CA LEU A 177 -13.92 -4.30 5.79
C LEU A 177 -14.03 -3.06 4.88
N ALA A 178 -14.92 -3.10 3.89
CA ALA A 178 -15.21 -1.96 3.02
C ALA A 178 -15.78 -0.78 3.83
N TRP A 179 -16.73 -1.05 4.72
CA TRP A 179 -17.30 -0.04 5.61
C TRP A 179 -16.26 0.59 6.53
N GLU A 180 -15.37 -0.22 7.13
CA GLU A 180 -14.26 0.26 7.95
C GLU A 180 -13.35 1.22 7.17
N LEU A 181 -12.98 0.86 5.93
CA LEU A 181 -12.15 1.72 5.07
C LEU A 181 -12.84 3.05 4.72
N ILE A 182 -14.16 3.04 4.52
CA ILE A 182 -14.95 4.27 4.30
C ILE A 182 -14.94 5.13 5.57
N ALA A 183 -15.15 4.51 6.74
CA ALA A 183 -15.13 5.19 8.02
C ALA A 183 -13.75 5.79 8.33
N GLU A 184 -12.67 5.06 8.06
CA GLU A 184 -11.29 5.54 8.20
C GLU A 184 -10.98 6.73 7.30
N ALA A 185 -11.41 6.69 6.02
CA ALA A 185 -11.24 7.82 5.10
C ALA A 185 -11.96 9.09 5.60
N ARG A 186 -13.17 8.93 6.15
CA ARG A 186 -13.91 10.03 6.77
C ARG A 186 -13.26 10.55 8.04
N ALA A 187 -12.84 9.66 8.92
CA ALA A 187 -12.16 10.01 10.15
C ALA A 187 -10.81 10.73 9.89
N ALA A 188 -10.12 10.39 8.80
CA ALA A 188 -8.93 11.09 8.34
C ALA A 188 -9.24 12.45 7.70
N GLY A 189 -10.50 12.87 7.61
CA GLY A 189 -10.90 14.16 7.03
C GLY A 189 -10.71 14.23 5.51
N ILE A 190 -10.68 13.11 4.81
CA ILE A 190 -10.52 13.09 3.35
C ILE A 190 -11.86 13.45 2.70
N PRO A 191 -11.93 14.56 1.94
CA PRO A 191 -13.17 14.97 1.28
C PRO A 191 -13.44 14.11 0.03
N PHE A 192 -14.71 13.70 -0.14
CA PHE A 192 -15.20 13.03 -1.34
C PHE A 192 -16.71 13.26 -1.47
N ARG A 193 -17.22 13.29 -2.70
CA ARG A 193 -18.65 13.54 -2.99
C ARG A 193 -19.52 12.29 -2.93
N LEU A 194 -18.95 11.12 -3.23
CA LEU A 194 -19.65 9.84 -3.26
C LEU A 194 -18.68 8.67 -3.06
N VAL A 195 -19.24 7.52 -2.75
CA VAL A 195 -18.52 6.25 -2.68
C VAL A 195 -18.97 5.38 -3.86
N VAL A 196 -18.03 4.74 -4.51
CA VAL A 196 -18.24 3.74 -5.56
C VAL A 196 -17.69 2.42 -5.07
N ALA A 197 -18.50 1.37 -5.13
CA ALA A 197 -18.09 0.01 -4.87
C ALA A 197 -18.69 -0.91 -5.94
N ASP A 198 -17.98 -1.97 -6.31
CA ASP A 198 -18.56 -3.01 -7.15
C ASP A 198 -19.48 -3.89 -6.29
N SER A 199 -20.60 -4.31 -6.87
CA SER A 199 -21.50 -5.28 -6.24
C SER A 199 -20.96 -6.69 -6.52
N VAL A 200 -20.38 -7.29 -5.55
CA VAL A 200 -19.99 -8.72 -5.58
C VAL A 200 -21.09 -9.58 -4.95
#